data_46df7070e8bc07a7c6ccd87fe061e1e6
#
_entry.id   46df7070e8bc07a7c6ccd87fe061e1e6
#
_cell.length_a   1.000
_cell.length_b   1.000
_cell.length_c   1.000
_cell.angle_alpha   90.00
_cell.angle_beta   90.00
_cell.angle_gamma   90.00
#
_symmetry.space_group_name_H-M   'P 1'
#
loop_
_entity.id
_entity.type
_entity.pdbx_description
1 polymer ?
#
loop_
_entity_poly.entity_id
_entity_poly.type
_entity_poly.pdbx_seq_one_letter_code
_entity_poly.pdbx_strand_id
1 'polypeptide(L)'
;MENWIETHYNEHLKLLSDIAAIPAPSGHEDERVAFLMKWLVDNGFECHSDSAKNVIIPLCTAEDMDITCYCAHTDVVFPDTSALPVHAENGRLYAPGVGDDTANVAAILTMLKYIKEHELNAKTPVLFVLNSCEEGLGNLKGIRRIMSDFNGRIKEVVSFDCYLDGGMVTRAVGSERWRITAHTIGGHSFSA
;
A
#
# COMPACT_ATOMS: atom_id res chain seq x y z
N MET A 1 -19.34 -14.20 -6.16
CA MET A 1 -18.42 -13.34 -5.38
C MET A 1 -18.83 -13.27 -3.92
N GLU A 2 -20.04 -12.84 -3.56
CA GLU A 2 -20.48 -12.72 -2.16
C GLU A 2 -20.24 -13.97 -1.32
N ASN A 3 -20.69 -15.13 -1.76
CA ASN A 3 -20.49 -16.41 -1.06
C ASN A 3 -18.99 -16.77 -0.87
N TRP A 4 -18.14 -16.40 -1.83
CA TRP A 4 -16.69 -16.62 -1.72
C TRP A 4 -16.08 -15.72 -0.65
N ILE A 5 -16.47 -14.44 -0.61
CA ILE A 5 -16.01 -13.47 0.40
C ILE A 5 -16.40 -13.94 1.81
N GLU A 6 -17.64 -14.37 2.01
CA GLU A 6 -18.09 -14.91 3.30
C GLU A 6 -17.26 -16.12 3.74
N THR A 7 -16.96 -17.04 2.82
CA THR A 7 -16.16 -18.22 3.10
C THR A 7 -14.71 -17.87 3.49
N HIS A 8 -14.14 -16.82 2.90
CA HIS A 8 -12.74 -16.41 3.12
C HIS A 8 -12.60 -15.24 4.11
N TYR A 9 -13.68 -14.82 4.73
CA TYR A 9 -13.69 -13.66 5.63
C TYR A 9 -12.69 -13.80 6.79
N ASN A 10 -12.64 -14.94 7.45
CA ASN A 10 -11.72 -15.15 8.57
C ASN A 10 -10.24 -15.20 8.11
N GLU A 11 -9.99 -15.71 6.91
CA GLU A 11 -8.66 -15.69 6.32
C GLU A 11 -8.22 -14.25 5.99
N HIS A 12 -9.13 -13.46 5.43
CA HIS A 12 -8.90 -12.04 5.18
C HIS A 12 -8.61 -11.27 6.47
N LEU A 13 -9.39 -11.47 7.54
CA LEU A 13 -9.15 -10.82 8.83
C LEU A 13 -7.82 -11.22 9.44
N LYS A 14 -7.44 -12.49 9.30
CA LYS A 14 -6.12 -12.95 9.76
C LYS A 14 -5.00 -12.26 8.97
N LEU A 15 -5.09 -12.22 7.65
CA LEU A 15 -4.12 -11.56 6.78
C LEU A 15 -3.99 -10.08 7.14
N LEU A 16 -5.11 -9.38 7.28
CA LEU A 16 -5.14 -7.98 7.71
C LEU A 16 -4.43 -7.78 9.05
N SER A 17 -4.72 -8.65 10.02
CA SER A 17 -4.10 -8.59 11.36
C SER A 17 -2.59 -8.84 11.29
N ASP A 18 -2.16 -9.84 10.51
CA ASP A 18 -0.75 -10.19 10.34
C ASP A 18 0.03 -9.01 9.71
N ILE A 19 -0.52 -8.36 8.67
CA ILE A 19 0.10 -7.19 8.03
C ILE A 19 0.12 -6.00 9.01
N ALA A 20 -0.99 -5.73 9.69
CA ALA A 20 -1.12 -4.59 10.61
C ALA A 20 -0.16 -4.67 11.80
N ALA A 21 0.24 -5.86 12.23
CA ALA A 21 1.21 -6.07 13.30
C ALA A 21 2.65 -5.69 12.91
N ILE A 22 2.95 -5.63 11.61
CA ILE A 22 4.29 -5.32 11.10
C ILE A 22 4.45 -3.80 10.99
N PRO A 23 5.40 -3.18 11.69
CA PRO A 23 5.63 -1.75 11.57
C PRO A 23 6.15 -1.40 10.16
N ALA A 24 5.69 -0.27 9.64
CA ALA A 24 6.12 0.22 8.33
C ALA A 24 6.08 1.75 8.26
N PRO A 25 6.86 2.47 9.07
CA PRO A 25 6.99 3.91 8.89
C PRO A 25 7.49 4.23 7.50
N SER A 26 7.05 5.35 6.90
CA SER A 26 7.48 5.76 5.56
C SER A 26 9.01 5.74 5.41
N GLY A 27 9.49 4.97 4.45
CA GLY A 27 10.93 4.72 4.21
C GLY A 27 11.51 3.52 4.98
N HIS A 28 10.76 2.90 5.87
CA HIS A 28 11.17 1.74 6.69
C HIS A 28 10.21 0.54 6.55
N GLU A 29 9.72 0.32 5.34
CA GLU A 29 8.72 -0.72 5.02
C GLU A 29 9.33 -2.11 4.81
N ASP A 30 10.64 -2.31 4.99
CA ASP A 30 11.37 -3.51 4.59
C ASP A 30 10.76 -4.82 5.12
N GLU A 31 10.38 -4.87 6.40
CA GLU A 31 9.79 -6.07 7.01
C GLU A 31 8.40 -6.36 6.45
N ARG A 32 7.58 -5.33 6.26
CA ARG A 32 6.26 -5.47 5.67
C ARG A 32 6.35 -5.90 4.21
N VAL A 33 7.24 -5.31 3.43
CA VAL A 33 7.52 -5.71 2.04
C VAL A 33 7.97 -7.17 1.97
N ALA A 34 8.88 -7.60 2.85
CA ALA A 34 9.32 -9.00 2.90
C ALA A 34 8.18 -9.96 3.20
N PHE A 35 7.27 -9.61 4.12
CA PHE A 35 6.07 -10.39 4.42
C PHE A 35 5.15 -10.49 3.20
N LEU A 36 4.85 -9.36 2.55
CA LEU A 36 3.97 -9.30 1.39
C LEU A 36 4.52 -10.09 0.21
N MET A 37 5.81 -9.96 -0.08
CA MET A 37 6.51 -10.74 -1.11
C MET A 37 6.41 -12.25 -0.83
N LYS A 38 6.69 -12.64 0.43
CA LYS A 38 6.57 -14.04 0.82
C LYS A 38 5.15 -14.56 0.65
N TRP A 39 4.16 -13.81 1.12
CA TRP A 39 2.76 -14.21 0.98
C TRP A 39 2.37 -14.40 -0.49
N LEU A 40 2.76 -13.48 -1.36
CA LEU A 40 2.48 -13.55 -2.80
C LEU A 40 3.11 -14.80 -3.43
N VAL A 41 4.39 -15.07 -3.15
CA VAL A 41 5.10 -16.26 -3.65
C VAL A 41 4.46 -17.54 -3.14
N ASP A 42 4.13 -17.61 -1.84
CA ASP A 42 3.48 -18.80 -1.23
C ASP A 42 2.10 -19.07 -1.86
N ASN A 43 1.41 -18.02 -2.33
CA ASN A 43 0.14 -18.14 -3.06
C ASN A 43 0.34 -18.26 -4.58
N GLY A 44 1.58 -18.38 -5.05
CA GLY A 44 1.95 -18.66 -6.45
C GLY A 44 1.74 -17.48 -7.38
N PHE A 45 1.97 -16.25 -6.92
CA PHE A 45 2.05 -15.05 -7.74
C PHE A 45 3.48 -14.73 -8.10
N GLU A 46 3.69 -14.31 -9.33
CA GLU A 46 4.92 -13.66 -9.72
C GLU A 46 4.90 -12.22 -9.20
N CYS A 47 5.95 -11.84 -8.48
CA CYS A 47 6.09 -10.49 -7.94
C CYS A 47 7.57 -10.14 -7.77
N HIS A 48 7.86 -8.86 -7.72
CA HIS A 48 9.19 -8.36 -7.40
C HIS A 48 9.10 -7.04 -6.63
N SER A 49 10.16 -6.67 -5.96
CA SER A 49 10.27 -5.36 -5.31
C SER A 49 11.30 -4.50 -6.03
N ASP A 50 11.01 -3.21 -6.14
CA ASP A 50 11.93 -2.22 -6.73
C ASP A 50 12.77 -1.49 -5.66
N SER A 51 13.65 -0.58 -6.11
CA SER A 51 14.52 0.20 -5.22
C SER A 51 13.77 1.24 -4.37
N ALA A 52 12.49 1.50 -4.66
CA ALA A 52 11.64 2.33 -3.84
C ALA A 52 10.86 1.52 -2.80
N LYS A 53 11.01 0.18 -2.79
CA LYS A 53 10.31 -0.78 -1.93
C LYS A 53 8.84 -1.01 -2.31
N ASN A 54 8.46 -0.71 -3.55
CA ASN A 54 7.17 -1.16 -4.05
C ASN A 54 7.17 -2.67 -4.21
N VAL A 55 6.03 -3.31 -3.97
CA VAL A 55 5.78 -4.69 -4.38
C VAL A 55 4.93 -4.65 -5.65
N ILE A 56 5.45 -5.22 -6.73
CA ILE A 56 4.91 -5.13 -8.08
C ILE A 56 4.43 -6.51 -8.51
N ILE A 57 3.16 -6.61 -8.88
CA ILE A 57 2.49 -7.85 -9.26
C ILE A 57 1.86 -7.67 -10.65
N PRO A 58 2.53 -8.09 -11.73
CA PRO A 58 1.96 -8.06 -13.06
C PRO A 58 0.99 -9.23 -13.26
N LEU A 59 -0.28 -8.97 -13.58
CA LEU A 59 -1.22 -10.04 -13.93
C LEU A 59 -1.23 -10.36 -15.42
N CYS A 60 -1.01 -9.36 -16.23
CA CYS A 60 -0.89 -9.50 -17.68
C CYS A 60 0.12 -8.46 -18.15
N THR A 61 1.11 -8.88 -18.91
CA THR A 61 2.12 -7.99 -19.48
C THR A 61 2.13 -8.15 -21.00
N ALA A 62 1.85 -7.07 -21.72
CA ALA A 62 2.09 -6.95 -23.15
C ALA A 62 2.92 -5.68 -23.36
N GLU A 63 4.03 -5.76 -24.07
CA GLU A 63 5.02 -4.68 -24.15
C GLU A 63 4.46 -3.39 -24.78
N ASP A 64 3.53 -3.52 -25.71
CA ASP A 64 2.99 -2.40 -26.50
C ASP A 64 1.58 -1.95 -26.11
N MET A 65 1.05 -2.43 -24.98
CA MET A 65 -0.31 -2.09 -24.56
C MET A 65 -0.33 -1.15 -23.37
N ASP A 66 -1.39 -0.35 -23.29
CA ASP A 66 -1.67 0.51 -22.14
C ASP A 66 -1.99 -0.31 -20.89
N ILE A 67 -1.51 0.15 -19.76
CA ILE A 67 -1.62 -0.53 -18.46
C ILE A 67 -2.63 0.20 -17.59
N THR A 68 -3.51 -0.54 -16.93
CA THR A 68 -4.27 -0.06 -15.77
C THR A 68 -3.55 -0.51 -14.49
N CYS A 69 -3.19 0.45 -13.64
CA CYS A 69 -2.51 0.21 -12.38
C CYS A 69 -3.50 0.34 -11.22
N TYR A 70 -3.57 -0.70 -10.39
CA TYR A 70 -4.29 -0.70 -9.12
C TYR A 70 -3.28 -0.67 -7.99
N CYS A 71 -3.42 0.25 -7.05
CA CYS A 71 -2.45 0.37 -5.96
C CYS A 71 -3.10 0.65 -4.60
N ALA A 72 -2.36 0.31 -3.55
CA ALA A 72 -2.60 0.64 -2.15
C ALA A 72 -1.24 0.84 -1.49
N HIS A 73 -1.14 1.74 -0.50
CA HIS A 73 0.15 2.00 0.12
C HIS A 73 0.44 1.10 1.33
N THR A 74 1.72 0.81 1.53
CA THR A 74 2.19 -0.10 2.57
C THR A 74 2.69 0.60 3.82
N ASP A 75 3.03 1.87 3.71
CA ASP A 75 3.54 2.64 4.84
C ASP A 75 2.42 3.21 5.70
N VAL A 76 2.79 3.61 6.91
CA VAL A 76 1.91 4.22 7.90
C VAL A 76 2.57 5.45 8.52
N VAL A 77 1.77 6.40 9.00
CA VAL A 77 2.25 7.64 9.64
C VAL A 77 2.91 7.42 11.01
N PHE A 78 2.77 6.24 11.59
CA PHE A 78 3.29 5.93 12.92
C PHE A 78 4.79 5.62 12.86
N PRO A 79 5.61 6.25 13.72
CA PRO A 79 7.08 6.11 13.67
C PRO A 79 7.60 4.83 14.33
N ASP A 80 6.72 3.99 14.86
CA ASP A 80 7.11 2.79 15.60
C ASP A 80 7.80 1.77 14.69
N THR A 81 8.90 1.22 15.16
CA THR A 81 9.70 0.19 14.48
C THR A 81 9.67 -1.17 15.19
N SER A 82 8.87 -1.29 16.24
CA SER A 82 8.55 -2.55 16.92
C SER A 82 7.15 -3.01 16.58
N ALA A 83 6.86 -4.29 16.81
CA ALA A 83 5.56 -4.88 16.51
C ALA A 83 4.40 -4.02 17.06
N LEU A 84 3.42 -3.76 16.22
CA LEU A 84 2.29 -2.91 16.55
C LEU A 84 1.19 -3.71 17.26
N PRO A 85 0.49 -3.08 18.23
CA PRO A 85 -0.61 -3.75 18.90
C PRO A 85 -1.80 -3.93 17.94
N VAL A 86 -2.30 -5.15 17.85
CA VAL A 86 -3.51 -5.50 17.10
C VAL A 86 -4.49 -6.15 18.06
N HIS A 87 -5.71 -5.64 18.13
CA HIS A 87 -6.77 -6.28 18.92
C HIS A 87 -8.13 -6.16 18.21
N ALA A 88 -8.99 -7.13 18.47
CA ALA A 88 -10.35 -7.14 17.96
C ALA A 88 -11.34 -7.02 19.10
N GLU A 89 -12.28 -6.09 19.00
CA GLU A 89 -13.32 -5.88 20.01
C GLU A 89 -14.60 -5.40 19.33
N ASN A 90 -15.75 -5.93 19.76
CA ASN A 90 -17.07 -5.52 19.29
C ASN A 90 -17.22 -5.50 17.75
N GLY A 91 -16.64 -6.48 17.05
CA GLY A 91 -16.70 -6.60 15.60
C GLY A 91 -15.82 -5.60 14.85
N ARG A 92 -14.87 -4.97 15.54
CA ARG A 92 -13.89 -4.03 14.97
C ARG A 92 -12.46 -4.51 15.22
N LEU A 93 -11.58 -4.23 14.28
CA LEU A 93 -10.15 -4.46 14.41
C LEU A 93 -9.44 -3.11 14.63
N TYR A 94 -8.58 -3.07 15.63
CA TYR A 94 -7.82 -1.88 16.01
C TYR A 94 -6.32 -2.16 15.88
N ALA A 95 -5.64 -1.34 15.09
CA ALA A 95 -4.17 -1.27 15.01
C ALA A 95 -3.76 0.07 14.39
N PRO A 96 -2.54 0.57 14.66
CA PRO A 96 -2.01 1.74 13.96
C PRO A 96 -1.99 1.51 12.44
N GLY A 97 -2.61 2.41 11.65
CA GLY A 97 -2.66 2.32 10.20
C GLY A 97 -3.48 1.14 9.63
N VAL A 98 -4.36 0.51 10.43
CA VAL A 98 -5.15 -0.63 9.95
C VAL A 98 -6.14 -0.24 8.88
N GLY A 99 -6.75 0.94 8.96
CA GLY A 99 -7.71 1.46 7.97
C GLY A 99 -7.04 2.27 6.85
N ASP A 100 -5.87 2.81 7.13
CA ASP A 100 -5.08 3.65 6.24
C ASP A 100 -3.63 3.18 6.25
N ASP A 101 -3.23 2.38 5.32
CA ASP A 101 -3.97 1.81 4.17
C ASP A 101 -3.94 0.27 4.18
N THR A 102 -3.57 -0.31 5.35
CA THR A 102 -3.35 -1.77 5.50
C THR A 102 -4.58 -2.60 5.08
N ALA A 103 -5.79 -2.08 5.32
CA ALA A 103 -7.03 -2.76 4.93
C ALA A 103 -7.14 -2.92 3.40
N ASN A 104 -6.78 -1.89 2.64
CA ASN A 104 -6.80 -1.95 1.18
C ASN A 104 -5.66 -2.84 0.64
N VAL A 105 -4.49 -2.85 1.28
CA VAL A 105 -3.42 -3.83 0.97
C VAL A 105 -3.94 -5.26 1.12
N ALA A 106 -4.57 -5.59 2.25
CA ALA A 106 -5.15 -6.91 2.49
C ALA A 106 -6.27 -7.24 1.48
N ALA A 107 -7.10 -6.25 1.12
CA ALA A 107 -8.16 -6.40 0.13
C ALA A 107 -7.60 -6.72 -1.27
N ILE A 108 -6.53 -6.04 -1.71
CA ILE A 108 -5.83 -6.35 -2.97
C ILE A 108 -5.33 -7.80 -2.96
N LEU A 109 -4.67 -8.24 -1.90
CA LEU A 109 -4.17 -9.61 -1.80
C LEU A 109 -5.30 -10.65 -1.85
N THR A 110 -6.40 -10.36 -1.16
CA THR A 110 -7.60 -11.22 -1.18
C THR A 110 -8.24 -11.24 -2.58
N MET A 111 -8.29 -10.11 -3.26
CA MET A 111 -8.78 -10.01 -4.64
C MET A 111 -7.89 -10.79 -5.62
N LEU A 112 -6.59 -10.70 -5.48
CA LEU A 112 -5.63 -11.49 -6.28
C LEU A 112 -5.88 -12.99 -6.10
N LYS A 113 -6.09 -13.45 -4.86
CA LYS A 113 -6.45 -14.83 -4.59
C LYS A 113 -7.74 -15.24 -5.29
N TYR A 114 -8.80 -14.41 -5.20
CA TYR A 114 -10.06 -14.64 -5.92
C TYR A 114 -9.85 -14.75 -7.44
N ILE A 115 -9.09 -13.83 -8.03
CA ILE A 115 -8.78 -13.82 -9.46
C ILE A 115 -8.12 -15.12 -9.88
N LYS A 116 -7.16 -15.60 -9.09
CA LYS A 116 -6.43 -16.85 -9.37
C LYS A 116 -7.30 -18.09 -9.23
N GLU A 117 -8.05 -18.21 -8.15
CA GLU A 117 -8.92 -19.39 -7.89
C GLU A 117 -10.03 -19.53 -8.93
N HIS A 118 -10.46 -18.42 -9.54
CA HIS A 118 -11.50 -18.41 -10.57
C HIS A 118 -10.93 -18.32 -11.99
N GLU A 119 -9.60 -18.43 -12.14
CA GLU A 119 -8.90 -18.36 -13.43
C GLU A 119 -9.31 -17.14 -14.27
N LEU A 120 -9.54 -16.02 -13.60
CA LEU A 120 -9.95 -14.79 -14.28
C LEU A 120 -8.77 -14.18 -15.04
N ASN A 121 -8.99 -13.89 -16.31
CA ASN A 121 -7.97 -13.32 -17.17
C ASN A 121 -8.31 -11.88 -17.54
N ALA A 122 -7.35 -10.99 -17.35
CA ALA A 122 -7.47 -9.62 -17.84
C ALA A 122 -7.33 -9.57 -19.36
N LYS A 123 -8.16 -8.76 -20.02
CA LYS A 123 -8.10 -8.54 -21.47
C LYS A 123 -7.03 -7.52 -21.86
N THR A 124 -6.63 -6.71 -20.93
CA THR A 124 -5.61 -5.66 -21.07
C THR A 124 -4.58 -5.81 -19.94
N PRO A 125 -3.36 -5.31 -20.10
CA PRO A 125 -2.36 -5.32 -19.05
C PRO A 125 -2.87 -4.69 -17.76
N VAL A 126 -2.72 -5.43 -16.67
CA VAL A 126 -3.07 -4.99 -15.32
C VAL A 126 -1.84 -5.14 -14.43
N LEU A 127 -1.54 -4.08 -13.72
CA LEU A 127 -0.47 -4.01 -12.74
C LEU A 127 -1.06 -3.76 -11.36
N PHE A 128 -0.80 -4.64 -10.41
CA PHE A 128 -1.04 -4.34 -9.00
C PHE A 128 0.26 -3.88 -8.36
N VAL A 129 0.16 -2.83 -7.55
CA VAL A 129 1.30 -2.23 -6.86
C VAL A 129 0.93 -1.99 -5.40
N LEU A 130 1.70 -2.58 -4.50
CA LEU A 130 1.66 -2.19 -3.09
C LEU A 130 2.78 -1.18 -2.91
N ASN A 131 2.42 0.11 -2.94
CA ASN A 131 3.41 1.18 -3.03
C ASN A 131 3.89 1.64 -1.66
N SER A 132 5.13 2.11 -1.62
CA SER A 132 5.79 2.64 -0.43
C SER A 132 5.77 4.16 -0.36
N CYS A 133 6.06 4.72 0.81
CA CYS A 133 6.32 6.14 1.00
C CYS A 133 5.20 7.05 0.45
N GLU A 134 3.95 6.67 0.66
CA GLU A 134 2.80 7.52 0.35
C GLU A 134 2.69 8.64 1.37
N GLU A 135 2.81 8.28 2.63
CA GLU A 135 2.55 9.12 3.78
C GLU A 135 3.65 10.15 4.08
N GLY A 136 3.24 11.18 4.76
CA GLY A 136 4.13 12.13 5.42
C GLY A 136 5.22 12.72 4.51
N LEU A 137 6.46 12.51 4.87
CA LEU A 137 7.63 12.95 4.12
C LEU A 137 8.06 11.97 3.02
N GLY A 138 7.35 10.87 2.84
CA GLY A 138 7.58 9.90 1.77
C GLY A 138 7.41 10.51 0.38
N ASN A 139 6.58 11.54 0.26
CA ASN A 139 6.40 12.32 -0.96
C ASN A 139 6.03 11.48 -2.18
N LEU A 140 5.18 10.47 -2.00
CA LEU A 140 4.74 9.57 -3.06
C LEU A 140 5.89 8.88 -3.81
N LYS A 141 7.01 8.62 -3.12
CA LYS A 141 8.24 8.08 -3.73
C LYS A 141 7.96 6.78 -4.49
N GLY A 142 7.15 5.89 -3.90
CA GLY A 142 6.81 4.60 -4.49
C GLY A 142 6.10 4.77 -5.83
N ILE A 143 4.96 5.44 -5.85
CA ILE A 143 4.18 5.58 -7.08
C ILE A 143 4.89 6.43 -8.14
N ARG A 144 5.68 7.43 -7.75
CA ARG A 144 6.53 8.19 -8.67
C ARG A 144 7.55 7.29 -9.38
N ARG A 145 8.10 6.32 -8.67
CA ARG A 145 9.02 5.33 -9.24
C ARG A 145 8.29 4.47 -10.27
N ILE A 146 7.12 3.96 -9.96
CA ILE A 146 6.29 3.17 -10.88
C ILE A 146 5.98 3.97 -12.16
N MET A 147 5.52 5.21 -12.02
CA MET A 147 5.23 6.07 -13.18
C MET A 147 6.45 6.33 -14.05
N SER A 148 7.64 6.40 -13.47
CA SER A 148 8.90 6.55 -14.20
C SER A 148 9.30 5.26 -14.92
N ASP A 149 9.22 4.12 -14.27
CA ASP A 149 9.68 2.84 -14.82
C ASP A 149 8.80 2.37 -15.99
N PHE A 150 7.48 2.62 -15.90
CA PHE A 150 6.54 2.28 -16.96
C PHE A 150 6.36 3.39 -18.02
N ASN A 151 7.02 4.52 -17.87
CA ASN A 151 7.23 5.61 -18.84
C ASN A 151 6.08 5.84 -19.85
N GLY A 152 4.94 6.30 -19.37
CA GLY A 152 3.77 6.63 -20.19
C GLY A 152 2.93 5.44 -20.65
N ARG A 153 3.27 4.22 -20.27
CA ARG A 153 2.43 3.04 -20.53
C ARG A 153 1.24 2.93 -19.58
N ILE A 154 1.38 3.44 -18.33
CA ILE A 154 0.26 3.49 -17.40
C ILE A 154 -0.67 4.64 -17.84
N LYS A 155 -1.89 4.30 -18.20
CA LYS A 155 -2.91 5.26 -18.63
C LYS A 155 -3.95 5.54 -17.56
N GLU A 156 -4.18 4.57 -16.71
CA GLU A 156 -5.12 4.69 -15.61
C GLU A 156 -4.47 4.21 -14.31
N VAL A 157 -4.68 4.95 -13.24
CA VAL A 157 -4.30 4.56 -11.88
C VAL A 157 -5.53 4.60 -11.01
N VAL A 158 -5.79 3.50 -10.33
CA VAL A 158 -6.82 3.41 -9.29
C VAL A 158 -6.09 3.17 -7.97
N SER A 159 -6.02 4.19 -7.13
CA SER A 159 -5.51 4.07 -5.78
C SER A 159 -6.67 3.74 -4.85
N PHE A 160 -6.55 2.62 -4.16
CA PHE A 160 -7.41 2.30 -3.04
C PHE A 160 -6.81 2.97 -1.83
N ASP A 161 -7.57 3.86 -1.21
CA ASP A 161 -7.11 4.66 -0.10
C ASP A 161 -8.32 5.23 0.63
N CYS A 162 -8.16 5.62 1.89
CA CYS A 162 -9.22 6.15 2.71
C CYS A 162 -10.40 5.19 2.99
N TYR A 163 -11.37 5.70 3.69
CA TYR A 163 -12.56 5.00 4.19
C TYR A 163 -13.88 5.55 3.58
N LEU A 164 -13.79 6.17 2.41
CA LEU A 164 -14.97 6.72 1.73
C LEU A 164 -15.80 5.60 1.14
N ASP A 165 -16.75 5.11 1.89
CA ASP A 165 -17.68 4.08 1.45
C ASP A 165 -18.45 4.53 0.19
N GLY A 166 -18.16 3.86 -0.93
CA GLY A 166 -18.76 4.13 -2.23
C GLY A 166 -18.33 5.45 -2.89
N GLY A 167 -17.32 6.14 -2.35
CA GLY A 167 -16.79 7.37 -2.91
C GLY A 167 -15.66 7.14 -3.91
N MET A 168 -15.53 8.04 -4.89
CA MET A 168 -14.39 8.11 -5.80
C MET A 168 -13.91 9.54 -5.93
N VAL A 169 -12.62 9.78 -5.65
CA VAL A 169 -11.97 11.08 -5.79
C VAL A 169 -11.24 11.12 -7.13
N THR A 170 -11.66 12.01 -8.02
CA THR A 170 -11.06 12.18 -9.35
C THR A 170 -10.25 13.47 -9.50
N ARG A 171 -10.19 14.28 -8.46
CA ARG A 171 -9.40 15.52 -8.42
C ARG A 171 -8.66 15.61 -7.11
N ALA A 172 -7.38 15.87 -7.18
CA ALA A 172 -6.53 16.09 -6.01
C ALA A 172 -5.95 17.50 -6.02
N VAL A 173 -5.54 17.96 -4.85
CA VAL A 173 -4.75 19.20 -4.68
C VAL A 173 -3.27 18.84 -4.58
N GLY A 174 -2.40 19.70 -5.13
CA GLY A 174 -0.97 19.59 -4.90
C GLY A 174 -0.61 20.02 -3.48
N SER A 175 0.47 19.48 -2.94
CA SER A 175 1.05 19.93 -1.67
C SER A 175 2.53 20.22 -1.84
N GLU A 176 3.01 21.25 -1.13
CA GLU A 176 4.42 21.57 -1.03
C GLU A 176 4.79 21.65 0.46
N ARG A 177 5.87 20.96 0.83
CA ARG A 177 6.30 20.89 2.23
C ARG A 177 7.68 21.49 2.39
N TRP A 178 7.81 22.34 3.40
CA TRP A 178 9.05 23.04 3.71
C TRP A 178 9.55 22.61 5.09
N ARG A 179 10.85 22.34 5.19
CA ARG A 179 11.53 22.18 6.48
C ARG A 179 12.46 23.35 6.67
N ILE A 180 12.21 24.18 7.69
CA ILE A 180 13.08 25.28 8.09
C ILE A 180 13.82 24.85 9.35
N THR A 181 15.14 24.86 9.31
CA THR A 181 16.00 24.53 10.46
C THR A 181 16.82 25.74 10.82
N ALA A 182 16.71 26.19 12.07
CA ALA A 182 17.53 27.26 12.61
C ALA A 182 18.54 26.69 13.59
N HIS A 183 19.82 26.95 13.34
CA HIS A 183 20.91 26.60 14.25
C HIS A 183 21.35 27.85 15.00
N THR A 184 21.23 27.83 16.31
CA THR A 184 21.62 28.96 17.18
C THR A 184 22.45 28.44 18.33
N ILE A 185 23.21 29.33 18.97
CA ILE A 185 23.94 29.00 20.22
C ILE A 185 22.99 28.79 21.41
N GLY A 186 21.71 29.02 21.21
CA GLY A 186 20.72 29.05 22.29
C GLY A 186 20.78 30.29 23.12
N GLY A 187 19.78 30.48 23.97
CA GLY A 187 19.69 31.66 24.88
C GLY A 187 18.24 32.02 25.16
N HIS A 188 18.06 32.85 26.18
CA HIS A 188 16.74 33.37 26.49
C HIS A 188 16.44 34.59 25.61
N SER A 189 15.23 34.65 25.05
CA SER A 189 14.83 35.73 24.10
C SER A 189 14.96 37.16 24.64
N PHE A 190 15.03 37.33 25.96
CA PHE A 190 15.15 38.61 26.62
C PHE A 190 16.59 38.97 27.02
N SER A 191 17.50 37.99 27.12
CA SER A 191 18.83 38.17 27.71
C SER A 191 19.97 37.60 26.85
N ALA A 192 19.74 37.35 25.58
CA ALA A 192 20.77 36.89 24.63
C ALA A 192 21.46 38.07 23.94
#